data_681f161018c6e04be86701fb49590915
#
_entry.id   681f161018c6e04be86701fb49590915
#
_cell.length_a   1.000
_cell.length_b   1.000
_cell.length_c   1.000
_cell.angle_alpha   90.00
_cell.angle_beta   90.00
_cell.angle_gamma   90.00
#
_symmetry.space_group_name_H-M   'P 1'
#
loop_
_entity.id
_entity.type
_entity.pdbx_description
1 polymer ?
#
loop_
_entity_poly.entity_id
_entity_poly.type
_entity_poly.pdbx_seq_one_letter_code
_entity_poly.pdbx_strand_id
1 'polypeptide(L)' 'MMKLNDIRLALQDRRIGLVSKATGLHVNTIRDLRDSENANPSYRVLVALSDYLEKNASKIEG' A
#
# COMPACT_ATOMS: atom_id res chain seq x y z
N MET A 1 2.37 -11.39 -5.40
CA MET A 1 1.65 -10.20 -4.95
C MET A 1 1.14 -10.38 -3.54
N MET A 2 1.22 -9.34 -2.73
CA MET A 2 0.75 -9.40 -1.34
C MET A 2 -0.77 -9.50 -1.27
N LYS A 3 -1.26 -10.12 -0.21
CA LYS A 3 -2.69 -10.16 0.03
C LYS A 3 -3.17 -8.82 0.53
N LEU A 4 -4.44 -8.53 0.30
CA LEU A 4 -5.02 -7.26 0.72
C LEU A 4 -4.82 -7.00 2.22
N ASN A 5 -5.01 -8.01 3.04
CA ASN A 5 -4.85 -7.85 4.47
C ASN A 5 -3.41 -7.49 4.85
N ASP A 6 -2.45 -8.10 4.17
CA ASP A 6 -1.04 -7.82 4.41
C ASP A 6 -0.69 -6.39 3.98
N ILE A 7 -1.28 -5.93 2.89
CA ILE A 7 -1.08 -4.56 2.41
C ILE A 7 -1.63 -3.58 3.44
N ARG A 8 -2.82 -3.85 3.97
CA ARG A 8 -3.42 -2.98 4.96
C ARG A 8 -2.56 -2.87 6.22
N LEU A 9 -2.05 -3.99 6.69
CA LEU A 9 -1.21 -4.00 7.87
C LEU A 9 0.09 -3.22 7.64
N ALA A 10 0.68 -3.39 6.47
CA ALA A 10 1.89 -2.67 6.14
C ALA A 10 1.66 -1.17 6.06
N LEU A 11 0.50 -0.76 5.53
CA LEU A 11 0.18 0.66 5.42
C LEU A 11 0.01 1.33 6.78
N GLN A 12 -0.36 0.58 7.80
CA GLN A 12 -0.55 1.15 9.12
C GLN A 12 0.76 1.63 9.74
N ASP A 13 1.87 1.05 9.31
CA ASP A 13 3.18 1.44 9.81
C ASP A 13 3.91 2.42 8.90
N ARG A 14 3.26 2.88 7.84
CA ARG A 14 3.90 3.74 6.86
C ARG A 14 3.19 5.07 6.73
N ARG A 15 3.95 6.06 6.27
CA ARG A 15 3.37 7.38 6.03
C ARG A 15 2.67 7.36 4.68
N ILE A 16 1.37 7.62 4.70
CA ILE A 16 0.54 7.59 3.50
C ILE A 16 1.07 8.53 2.42
N GLY A 17 1.53 9.72 2.83
CA GLY A 17 2.06 10.69 1.88
C GLY A 17 3.23 10.16 1.07
N LEU A 18 4.14 9.45 1.73
CA LEU A 18 5.30 8.89 1.05
C LEU A 18 4.91 7.74 0.13
N VAL A 19 3.97 6.92 0.57
CA VAL A 19 3.48 5.82 -0.25
C VAL A 19 2.79 6.36 -1.50
N SER A 20 1.99 7.41 -1.33
CA SER A 20 1.31 8.05 -2.45
C SER A 20 2.33 8.57 -3.47
N LYS A 21 3.36 9.22 -2.99
CA LYS A 21 4.38 9.79 -3.86
C LYS A 21 5.14 8.71 -4.63
N ALA A 22 5.44 7.62 -3.95
CA ALA A 22 6.22 6.54 -4.54
C ALA A 22 5.42 5.71 -5.55
N THR A 23 4.13 5.52 -5.29
CA THR A 23 3.29 4.68 -6.13
C THR A 23 2.51 5.46 -7.18
N GLY A 24 2.39 6.77 -7.00
CA GLY A 24 1.58 7.59 -7.89
C GLY A 24 0.10 7.50 -7.59
N LEU A 25 -0.27 6.86 -6.50
CA LEU A 25 -1.67 6.73 -6.11
C LEU A 25 -2.10 7.92 -5.27
N HIS A 26 -3.39 8.26 -5.34
CA HIS A 26 -3.91 9.34 -4.55
C HIS A 26 -3.91 9.00 -3.07
N VAL A 27 -3.61 9.99 -2.24
CA VAL A 27 -3.59 9.79 -0.78
C VAL A 27 -4.91 9.23 -0.27
N ASN A 28 -6.02 9.77 -0.76
CA ASN A 28 -7.33 9.29 -0.31
C ASN A 28 -7.57 7.82 -0.63
N THR A 29 -7.07 7.36 -1.76
CA THR A 29 -7.20 5.96 -2.14
C THR A 29 -6.47 5.06 -1.16
N ILE A 30 -5.26 5.46 -0.80
CA ILE A 30 -4.44 4.67 0.12
C ILE A 30 -5.01 4.69 1.53
N ARG A 31 -5.45 5.85 1.97
CA ARG A 31 -6.04 6.00 3.29
C ARG A 31 -7.32 5.19 3.42
N ASP A 32 -8.14 5.21 2.38
CA ASP A 32 -9.37 4.46 2.39
C ASP A 32 -9.10 2.97 2.49
N LEU A 33 -8.11 2.51 1.74
CA LEU A 33 -7.72 1.10 1.78
C LEU A 33 -7.20 0.72 3.16
N ARG A 34 -6.44 1.60 3.79
CA ARG A 34 -5.88 1.33 5.11
C ARG A 34 -6.95 1.27 6.19
N ASP A 35 -7.90 2.19 6.13
CA ASP A 35 -8.89 2.35 7.21
C ASP A 35 -10.17 1.57 7.04
N SER A 36 -10.52 1.20 5.81
CA SER A 36 -11.77 0.51 5.55
C SER A 36 -11.55 -0.99 5.38
N GLU A 37 -12.24 -1.78 6.19
CA GLU A 37 -12.14 -3.23 6.10
C GLU A 37 -12.82 -3.75 4.84
N ASN A 38 -13.77 -2.99 4.33
CA ASN A 38 -14.53 -3.39 3.15
C ASN A 38 -14.07 -2.68 1.89
N ALA A 39 -12.89 -2.10 1.92
CA ALA A 39 -12.35 -1.43 0.75
C ALA A 39 -12.24 -2.41 -0.41
N ASN A 40 -12.61 -1.95 -1.57
CA ASN A 40 -12.56 -2.77 -2.78
C ASN A 40 -11.67 -2.09 -3.81
N PRO A 41 -10.37 -2.09 -3.59
CA PRO A 41 -9.43 -1.42 -4.49
C PRO A 41 -9.36 -2.12 -5.83
N SER A 42 -9.03 -1.34 -6.87
CA SER A 42 -8.86 -1.92 -8.19
C SER A 42 -7.58 -2.76 -8.21
N TYR A 43 -7.52 -3.64 -9.20
CA TYR A 43 -6.34 -4.48 -9.36
C TYR A 43 -5.07 -3.63 -9.52
N ARG A 44 -5.17 -2.52 -10.26
CA ARG A 44 -4.03 -1.62 -10.45
C ARG A 44 -3.49 -1.11 -9.12
N VAL A 45 -4.38 -0.73 -8.22
CA VAL A 45 -3.98 -0.23 -6.91
C VAL A 45 -3.28 -1.32 -6.11
N LEU A 46 -3.84 -2.52 -6.14
CA LEU A 46 -3.24 -3.64 -5.42
C LEU A 46 -1.84 -3.97 -5.95
N VAL A 47 -1.68 -3.98 -7.25
CA VAL A 47 -0.39 -4.28 -7.86
C VAL A 47 0.64 -3.20 -7.49
N ALA A 48 0.23 -1.94 -7.58
CA ALA A 48 1.15 -0.84 -7.28
C ALA A 48 1.61 -0.89 -5.83
N LEU A 49 0.69 -1.09 -4.90
CA LEU A 49 1.04 -1.14 -3.48
C LEU A 49 1.85 -2.39 -3.15
N SER A 50 1.45 -3.52 -3.70
CA SER A 50 2.18 -4.76 -3.45
C SER A 50 3.62 -4.65 -3.93
N ASP A 51 3.81 -4.13 -5.14
CA ASP A 51 5.14 -3.98 -5.70
C ASP A 51 6.00 -3.04 -4.86
N TYR A 52 5.42 -1.91 -4.46
CA TYR A 52 6.13 -0.94 -3.64
C TYR A 52 6.53 -1.53 -2.29
N LEU A 53 5.59 -2.18 -1.63
CA LEU A 53 5.84 -2.72 -0.30
C LEU A 53 6.83 -3.87 -0.31
N GLU A 54 6.77 -4.71 -1.31
CA GLU A 54 7.70 -5.82 -1.42
C GLU A 54 9.12 -5.33 -1.67
N LYS A 55 9.26 -4.32 -2.50
CA LYS A 55 10.57 -3.76 -2.77
C LYS A 55 11.15 -3.07 -1.54
N ASN A 56 10.30 -2.36 -0.82
CA ASN A 56 10.76 -1.65 0.36
C ASN A 56 11.13 -2.60 1.48
N ALA A 57 10.44 -3.70 1.59
CA ALA A 57 10.78 -4.70 2.59
C ALA A 57 12.19 -5.23 2.35
N SER A 58 12.52 -5.47 1.09
CA SER A 58 13.86 -5.92 0.74
C SER A 58 14.92 -4.89 1.07
N LYS A 59 14.60 -3.63 0.84
CA LYS A 59 15.56 -2.55 1.08
C LYS A 59 15.82 -2.33 2.56
N ILE A 60 14.80 -2.45 3.36
CA ILE A 60 14.92 -2.19 4.79
C ILE A 60 15.90 -3.13 5.43
N GLU A 61 15.98 -4.32 4.93
CA GLU A 61 16.90 -5.31 5.48
C GLU A 61 18.35 -5.05 5.12
N GLY A 62 18.56 -4.30 4.09
CA GLY A 62 19.91 -3.97 3.64
C GLY A 62 20.49 -2.83 4.47
#